data_970e43fefc6e83bf9e478c0d40f6bec2
#
_entry.id   970e43fefc6e83bf9e478c0d40f6bec2
#
_cell.length_a   1.000
_cell.length_b   1.000
_cell.length_c   1.000
_cell.angle_alpha   90.00
_cell.angle_beta   90.00
_cell.angle_gamma   90.00
#
_symmetry.space_group_name_H-M   'P 1'
#
loop_
_entity.id
_entity.type
_entity.pdbx_description
1 polymer ?
#
loop_
_entity_poly.entity_id
_entity_poly.type
_entity_poly.pdbx_seq_one_letter_code
_entity_poly.pdbx_strand_id
1 'polypeptide(L)'
;MTQPSIVRGATEPALLEYTIGEALLRAAKKWPKQEALVSVHQNIRWTYEQFSFHVDRLAAGLLALGLKTGDRVGVWAPNCAEWTLVQFATARVGMIQVNINPAYRLSEVEYTLNKVGVKALICAEKFKTSDYVGMMNELAPEIATSKPGDLRSKRLPDLRIVAQIGGQPGPGWLAFDQLSENATGKHTLELEDIAQTLDRNDPINIQFTSGTTGLPK
;
A
#
# COMPACT_ATOMS: atom_id res chain seq x y z
N MET A 1 25.50 -40.05 -13.95
CA MET A 1 25.91 -38.79 -13.27
C MET A 1 24.65 -38.10 -12.81
N THR A 2 24.41 -37.98 -11.50
CA THR A 2 23.27 -37.25 -10.96
C THR A 2 23.54 -35.77 -11.13
N GLN A 3 22.67 -35.06 -11.84
CA GLN A 3 22.75 -33.60 -11.91
C GLN A 3 22.49 -33.01 -10.51
N PRO A 4 23.22 -31.96 -10.10
CA PRO A 4 22.99 -31.33 -8.83
C PRO A 4 21.56 -30.75 -8.80
N SER A 5 20.91 -30.79 -7.62
CA SER A 5 19.58 -30.23 -7.39
C SER A 5 19.54 -28.69 -7.40
N ILE A 6 20.69 -28.04 -7.60
CA ILE A 6 20.83 -26.59 -7.64
C ILE A 6 21.07 -26.18 -9.08
N VAL A 7 20.19 -25.32 -9.60
CA VAL A 7 20.32 -24.68 -10.92
C VAL A 7 20.50 -23.18 -10.71
N ARG A 8 21.52 -22.61 -11.35
CA ARG A 8 21.72 -21.17 -11.39
C ARG A 8 21.03 -20.61 -12.63
N GLY A 9 20.30 -19.50 -12.46
CA GLY A 9 19.73 -18.75 -13.57
C GLY A 9 20.81 -18.09 -14.43
N ALA A 10 20.39 -17.50 -15.56
CA ALA A 10 21.26 -16.69 -16.40
C ALA A 10 21.83 -15.50 -15.62
N THR A 11 23.09 -15.15 -15.90
CA THR A 11 23.76 -13.98 -15.32
C THR A 11 23.69 -12.74 -16.22
N GLU A 12 23.20 -12.93 -17.45
CA GLU A 12 22.98 -11.85 -18.41
C GLU A 12 21.51 -11.83 -18.88
N PRO A 13 20.84 -10.67 -18.89
CA PRO A 13 21.35 -9.38 -18.38
C PRO A 13 21.55 -9.39 -16.85
N ALA A 14 22.46 -8.55 -16.36
CA ALA A 14 22.70 -8.42 -14.91
C ALA A 14 21.43 -7.98 -14.16
N LEU A 15 21.28 -8.43 -12.91
CA LEU A 15 20.18 -8.00 -12.05
C LEU A 15 20.28 -6.49 -11.78
N LEU A 16 19.13 -5.85 -11.67
CA LEU A 16 19.05 -4.44 -11.30
C LEU A 16 19.36 -4.30 -9.79
N GLU A 17 20.30 -3.40 -9.48
CA GLU A 17 20.80 -3.22 -8.11
C GLU A 17 20.31 -1.90 -7.51
N TYR A 18 19.01 -1.63 -7.62
CA TYR A 18 18.37 -0.44 -7.05
C TYR A 18 16.98 -0.75 -6.50
N THR A 19 16.45 0.15 -5.67
CA THR A 19 15.14 -0.02 -5.04
C THR A 19 14.00 0.14 -6.05
N ILE A 20 12.79 -0.32 -5.68
CA ILE A 20 11.57 -0.14 -6.49
C ILE A 20 11.26 1.36 -6.71
N GLY A 21 11.44 2.18 -5.67
CA GLY A 21 11.26 3.63 -5.79
C GLY A 21 12.23 4.24 -6.80
N GLU A 22 13.51 3.86 -6.74
CA GLU A 22 14.53 4.31 -7.70
C GLU A 22 14.23 3.82 -9.12
N ALA A 23 13.72 2.59 -9.27
CA ALA A 23 13.31 2.05 -10.58
C ALA A 23 12.27 2.93 -11.25
N LEU A 24 11.25 3.38 -10.51
CA LEU A 24 10.23 4.29 -11.02
C LEU A 24 10.82 5.65 -11.42
N LEU A 25 11.68 6.24 -10.59
CA LEU A 25 12.33 7.52 -10.91
C LEU A 25 13.18 7.44 -12.19
N ARG A 26 13.93 6.35 -12.35
CA ARG A 26 14.71 6.09 -13.57
C ARG A 26 13.82 5.96 -14.80
N ALA A 27 12.69 5.26 -14.68
CA ALA A 27 11.71 5.10 -15.74
C ALA A 27 11.04 6.43 -16.09
N ALA A 28 10.64 7.23 -15.10
CA ALA A 28 10.05 8.54 -15.28
C ALA A 28 11.02 9.52 -15.98
N LYS A 29 12.31 9.47 -15.63
CA LYS A 29 13.34 10.26 -16.29
C LYS A 29 13.58 9.83 -17.75
N LYS A 30 13.55 8.52 -18.01
CA LYS A 30 13.86 7.95 -19.33
C LYS A 30 12.67 8.02 -20.30
N TRP A 31 11.46 7.82 -19.79
CA TRP A 31 10.23 7.74 -20.61
C TRP A 31 9.08 8.58 -20.04
N PRO A 32 9.27 9.89 -19.77
CA PRO A 32 8.33 10.71 -19.01
C PRO A 32 6.92 10.71 -19.60
N LYS A 33 6.79 10.70 -20.94
CA LYS A 33 5.53 10.80 -21.66
C LYS A 33 4.90 9.45 -22.05
N GLN A 34 5.58 8.32 -21.77
CA GLN A 34 4.99 7.01 -22.02
C GLN A 34 3.98 6.67 -20.93
N GLU A 35 2.92 5.94 -21.29
CA GLU A 35 1.94 5.44 -20.33
C GLU A 35 2.59 4.44 -19.38
N ALA A 36 2.47 4.70 -18.08
CA ALA A 36 2.94 3.85 -17.01
C ALA A 36 1.80 3.03 -16.40
N LEU A 37 0.62 3.62 -16.26
CA LEU A 37 -0.57 3.00 -15.67
C LEU A 37 -1.81 3.34 -16.47
N VAL A 38 -2.55 2.30 -16.85
CA VAL A 38 -3.84 2.43 -17.52
C VAL A 38 -4.89 1.59 -16.77
N SER A 39 -5.90 2.25 -16.24
CA SER A 39 -7.07 1.62 -15.62
C SER A 39 -8.32 2.03 -16.38
N VAL A 40 -8.74 1.18 -17.32
CA VAL A 40 -9.83 1.51 -18.27
C VAL A 40 -11.14 1.76 -17.54
N HIS A 41 -11.50 0.92 -16.57
CA HIS A 41 -12.75 1.02 -15.82
C HIS A 41 -12.83 2.26 -14.91
N GLN A 42 -11.67 2.86 -14.56
CA GLN A 42 -11.58 4.11 -13.79
C GLN A 42 -11.35 5.33 -14.69
N ASN A 43 -11.20 5.12 -16.01
CA ASN A 43 -10.81 6.16 -16.96
C ASN A 43 -9.49 6.88 -16.55
N ILE A 44 -8.55 6.13 -16.01
CA ILE A 44 -7.24 6.64 -15.58
C ILE A 44 -6.19 6.23 -16.61
N ARG A 45 -5.39 7.22 -17.04
CA ARG A 45 -4.20 7.03 -17.87
C ARG A 45 -3.13 7.97 -17.36
N TRP A 46 -2.08 7.41 -16.76
CA TRP A 46 -0.94 8.19 -16.28
C TRP A 46 0.32 7.84 -17.04
N THR A 47 1.04 8.85 -17.47
CA THR A 47 2.40 8.69 -17.95
C THR A 47 3.35 8.39 -16.78
N TYR A 48 4.58 7.95 -17.05
CA TYR A 48 5.58 7.73 -16.00
C TYR A 48 5.83 8.99 -15.16
N GLU A 49 5.88 10.16 -15.78
CA GLU A 49 6.03 11.44 -15.08
C GLU A 49 4.85 11.69 -14.12
N GLN A 50 3.63 11.54 -14.61
CA GLN A 50 2.41 11.72 -13.80
C GLN A 50 2.32 10.68 -12.69
N PHE A 51 2.60 9.42 -13.00
CA PHE A 51 2.56 8.35 -12.02
C PHE A 51 3.60 8.59 -10.91
N SER A 52 4.85 8.93 -11.25
CA SER A 52 5.89 9.29 -10.28
C SER A 52 5.48 10.47 -9.40
N PHE A 53 4.87 11.50 -9.97
CA PHE A 53 4.33 12.64 -9.22
C PHE A 53 3.25 12.21 -8.21
N HIS A 54 2.30 11.36 -8.61
CA HIS A 54 1.27 10.86 -7.70
C HIS A 54 1.86 9.98 -6.61
N VAL A 55 2.86 9.15 -6.92
CA VAL A 55 3.59 8.32 -5.97
C VAL A 55 4.26 9.18 -4.89
N ASP A 56 5.03 10.20 -5.28
CA ASP A 56 5.72 11.07 -4.34
C ASP A 56 4.73 11.86 -3.46
N ARG A 57 3.61 12.33 -4.03
CA ARG A 57 2.56 13.00 -3.26
C ARG A 57 1.93 12.09 -2.22
N LEU A 58 1.60 10.86 -2.59
CA LEU A 58 1.02 9.89 -1.64
C LEU A 58 2.04 9.50 -0.58
N ALA A 59 3.28 9.23 -0.95
CA ALA A 59 4.35 8.91 -0.02
C ALA A 59 4.57 10.01 1.02
N ALA A 60 4.67 11.27 0.58
CA ALA A 60 4.76 12.43 1.46
C ALA A 60 3.52 12.57 2.37
N GLY A 61 2.32 12.26 1.85
CA GLY A 61 1.09 12.28 2.62
C GLY A 61 1.05 11.21 3.71
N LEU A 62 1.54 10.00 3.42
CA LEU A 62 1.67 8.93 4.42
C LEU A 62 2.64 9.32 5.55
N LEU A 63 3.76 9.97 5.22
CA LEU A 63 4.68 10.54 6.22
C LEU A 63 3.99 11.65 7.06
N ALA A 64 3.22 12.54 6.43
CA ALA A 64 2.46 13.59 7.11
C ALA A 64 1.41 13.05 8.08
N LEU A 65 0.87 11.85 7.83
CA LEU A 65 -0.03 11.13 8.73
C LEU A 65 0.73 10.40 9.86
N GLY A 66 2.04 10.54 9.94
CA GLY A 66 2.89 9.99 11.02
C GLY A 66 3.35 8.56 10.79
N LEU A 67 3.13 7.98 9.62
CA LEU A 67 3.71 6.69 9.25
C LEU A 67 5.22 6.83 9.01
N LYS A 68 5.95 5.74 9.23
CA LYS A 68 7.41 5.71 9.16
C LYS A 68 7.90 4.53 8.33
N THR A 69 9.15 4.57 7.90
CA THR A 69 9.86 3.43 7.33
C THR A 69 9.65 2.18 8.19
N GLY A 70 9.32 1.05 7.55
CA GLY A 70 9.00 -0.21 8.20
C GLY A 70 7.55 -0.35 8.67
N ASP A 71 6.72 0.69 8.66
CA ASP A 71 5.30 0.56 8.98
C ASP A 71 4.55 -0.18 7.87
N ARG A 72 3.53 -0.95 8.26
CA ARG A 72 2.71 -1.76 7.35
C ARG A 72 1.46 -1.01 6.96
N VAL A 73 1.25 -0.92 5.64
CA VAL A 73 0.08 -0.30 5.02
C VAL A 73 -0.72 -1.38 4.29
N GLY A 74 -1.89 -1.72 4.80
CA GLY A 74 -2.78 -2.72 4.21
C GLY A 74 -3.55 -2.14 3.01
N VAL A 75 -3.65 -2.91 1.94
CA VAL A 75 -4.54 -2.61 0.81
C VAL A 75 -5.53 -3.76 0.65
N TRP A 76 -6.82 -3.43 0.75
CA TRP A 76 -7.93 -4.39 0.66
C TRP A 76 -8.96 -3.93 -0.37
N ALA A 77 -8.72 -4.24 -1.60
CA ALA A 77 -9.50 -3.79 -2.74
C ALA A 77 -9.39 -4.77 -3.91
N PRO A 78 -10.29 -4.74 -4.90
CA PRO A 78 -10.04 -5.32 -6.20
C PRO A 78 -8.94 -4.56 -6.93
N ASN A 79 -8.52 -5.05 -8.11
CA ASN A 79 -7.53 -4.36 -8.93
C ASN A 79 -8.03 -2.97 -9.31
N CYS A 80 -7.27 -1.94 -8.92
CA CYS A 80 -7.54 -0.53 -9.20
C CYS A 80 -6.20 0.24 -9.29
N ALA A 81 -6.25 1.46 -9.79
CA ALA A 81 -5.06 2.31 -9.93
C ALA A 81 -4.43 2.65 -8.57
N GLU A 82 -5.25 2.86 -7.56
CA GLU A 82 -4.83 3.19 -6.19
C GLU A 82 -4.01 2.06 -5.57
N TRP A 83 -4.31 0.79 -5.87
CA TRP A 83 -3.50 -0.33 -5.41
C TRP A 83 -2.05 -0.21 -5.87
N THR A 84 -1.88 0.04 -7.19
CA THR A 84 -0.54 0.20 -7.77
C THR A 84 0.13 1.47 -7.24
N LEU A 85 -0.63 2.55 -7.06
CA LEU A 85 -0.12 3.79 -6.52
C LEU A 85 0.43 3.61 -5.10
N VAL A 86 -0.33 2.92 -4.22
CA VAL A 86 0.11 2.62 -2.85
C VAL A 86 1.37 1.74 -2.85
N GLN A 87 1.45 0.74 -3.74
CA GLN A 87 2.62 -0.14 -3.84
C GLN A 87 3.92 0.65 -4.08
N PHE A 88 3.89 1.60 -4.98
CA PHE A 88 5.06 2.42 -5.27
C PHE A 88 5.29 3.50 -4.21
N ALA A 89 4.23 4.10 -3.66
CA ALA A 89 4.34 5.11 -2.62
C ALA A 89 4.94 4.54 -1.33
N THR A 90 4.50 3.35 -0.90
CA THR A 90 5.08 2.67 0.27
C THR A 90 6.54 2.29 0.04
N ALA A 91 6.86 1.70 -1.13
CA ALA A 91 8.24 1.34 -1.48
C ALA A 91 9.17 2.57 -1.59
N ARG A 92 8.64 3.75 -1.94
CA ARG A 92 9.40 5.00 -2.08
C ARG A 92 9.96 5.52 -0.75
N VAL A 93 9.31 5.15 0.37
CA VAL A 93 9.67 5.59 1.74
C VAL A 93 9.91 4.40 2.69
N GLY A 94 10.15 3.21 2.15
CA GLY A 94 10.48 2.02 2.92
C GLY A 94 9.36 1.51 3.84
N MET A 95 8.12 1.88 3.58
CA MET A 95 6.95 1.25 4.19
C MET A 95 6.65 -0.07 3.49
N ILE A 96 5.94 -0.97 4.15
CA ILE A 96 5.67 -2.33 3.66
C ILE A 96 4.19 -2.45 3.32
N GLN A 97 3.86 -2.62 2.04
CA GLN A 97 2.47 -2.89 1.65
C GLN A 97 2.06 -4.30 2.06
N VAL A 98 0.88 -4.42 2.69
CA VAL A 98 0.25 -5.70 3.00
C VAL A 98 -0.89 -5.94 2.03
N ASN A 99 -0.72 -6.92 1.15
CA ASN A 99 -1.72 -7.26 0.14
C ASN A 99 -2.78 -8.17 0.76
N ILE A 100 -3.98 -7.62 0.99
CA ILE A 100 -5.10 -8.34 1.60
C ILE A 100 -6.00 -8.91 0.51
N ASN A 101 -6.25 -10.22 0.57
CA ASN A 101 -7.10 -10.88 -0.41
C ASN A 101 -8.52 -10.29 -0.41
N PRO A 102 -9.02 -9.84 -1.59
CA PRO A 102 -10.37 -9.28 -1.69
C PRO A 102 -11.51 -10.21 -1.25
N ALA A 103 -11.27 -11.51 -1.20
CA ALA A 103 -12.24 -12.50 -0.75
C ALA A 103 -12.30 -12.71 0.76
N TYR A 104 -11.35 -12.14 1.53
CA TYR A 104 -11.31 -12.30 2.98
C TYR A 104 -12.57 -11.72 3.65
N ARG A 105 -12.96 -12.35 4.76
CA ARG A 105 -14.06 -11.93 5.62
C ARG A 105 -13.49 -11.46 6.96
N LEU A 106 -14.37 -11.11 7.89
CA LEU A 106 -14.02 -10.50 9.18
C LEU A 106 -12.87 -11.19 9.91
N SER A 107 -12.92 -12.52 10.05
CA SER A 107 -11.92 -13.28 10.83
C SER A 107 -10.55 -13.28 10.17
N GLU A 108 -10.50 -13.41 8.82
CA GLU A 108 -9.24 -13.40 8.09
C GLU A 108 -8.62 -12.02 8.05
N VAL A 109 -9.46 -10.98 7.90
CA VAL A 109 -8.98 -9.59 7.91
C VAL A 109 -8.46 -9.21 9.29
N GLU A 110 -9.20 -9.48 10.37
CA GLU A 110 -8.75 -9.25 11.74
C GLU A 110 -7.40 -9.94 12.01
N TYR A 111 -7.31 -11.22 11.65
CA TYR A 111 -6.07 -11.98 11.79
C TYR A 111 -4.92 -11.33 10.99
N THR A 112 -5.16 -10.99 9.72
CA THR A 112 -4.15 -10.42 8.83
C THR A 112 -3.63 -9.08 9.36
N LEU A 113 -4.54 -8.17 9.76
CA LEU A 113 -4.18 -6.85 10.27
C LEU A 113 -3.34 -6.95 11.55
N ASN A 114 -3.73 -7.82 12.47
CA ASN A 114 -3.04 -8.01 13.74
C ASN A 114 -1.73 -8.79 13.59
N LYS A 115 -1.68 -9.80 12.72
CA LYS A 115 -0.52 -10.67 12.54
C LYS A 115 0.75 -9.90 12.19
N VAL A 116 0.61 -8.87 11.37
CA VAL A 116 1.73 -8.05 10.91
C VAL A 116 1.69 -6.62 11.45
N GLY A 117 0.73 -6.28 12.31
CA GLY A 117 0.61 -4.96 12.93
C GLY A 117 0.40 -3.84 11.92
N VAL A 118 -0.65 -3.93 11.11
CA VAL A 118 -0.99 -2.92 10.09
C VAL A 118 -1.34 -1.60 10.77
N LYS A 119 -0.66 -0.51 10.36
CA LYS A 119 -0.86 0.85 10.89
C LYS A 119 -1.92 1.63 10.12
N ALA A 120 -1.98 1.46 8.81
CA ALA A 120 -2.96 2.08 7.94
C ALA A 120 -3.63 1.03 7.06
N LEU A 121 -4.94 1.09 6.92
CA LEU A 121 -5.71 0.27 5.99
C LEU A 121 -6.36 1.17 4.93
N ILE A 122 -6.11 0.85 3.68
CA ILE A 122 -6.73 1.48 2.51
C ILE A 122 -7.61 0.42 1.87
N CYS A 123 -8.93 0.63 1.81
CA CYS A 123 -9.83 -0.33 1.22
C CYS A 123 -10.83 0.31 0.26
N ALA A 124 -11.32 -0.48 -0.70
CA ALA A 124 -12.47 -0.09 -1.50
C ALA A 124 -13.73 0.00 -0.62
N GLU A 125 -14.78 0.70 -1.08
CA GLU A 125 -16.06 0.70 -0.40
C GLU A 125 -16.65 -0.72 -0.37
N LYS A 126 -16.77 -1.31 -1.55
CA LYS A 126 -17.34 -2.65 -1.75
C LYS A 126 -16.84 -3.30 -3.04
N PHE A 127 -16.94 -4.61 -3.12
CA PHE A 127 -16.72 -5.38 -4.34
C PHE A 127 -17.55 -6.65 -4.35
N LYS A 128 -18.40 -6.83 -5.39
CA LYS A 128 -19.35 -7.94 -5.47
C LYS A 128 -20.23 -8.00 -4.20
N THR A 129 -20.14 -9.10 -3.45
CA THR A 129 -20.88 -9.31 -2.19
C THR A 129 -20.11 -8.85 -0.95
N SER A 130 -18.90 -8.32 -1.10
CA SER A 130 -18.06 -7.85 0.00
C SER A 130 -18.27 -6.36 0.21
N ASP A 131 -18.83 -5.99 1.35
CA ASP A 131 -18.88 -4.63 1.88
C ASP A 131 -17.71 -4.44 2.83
N TYR A 132 -16.60 -3.91 2.31
CA TYR A 132 -15.36 -3.78 3.08
C TYR A 132 -15.49 -2.75 4.19
N VAL A 133 -16.12 -1.61 3.90
CA VAL A 133 -16.36 -0.54 4.88
C VAL A 133 -17.29 -1.03 5.98
N GLY A 134 -18.39 -1.72 5.64
CA GLY A 134 -19.29 -2.32 6.61
C GLY A 134 -18.60 -3.34 7.51
N MET A 135 -17.79 -4.24 6.93
CA MET A 135 -17.00 -5.21 7.69
C MET A 135 -15.98 -4.53 8.63
N MET A 136 -15.33 -3.47 8.19
CA MET A 136 -14.39 -2.73 9.06
C MET A 136 -15.11 -2.00 10.19
N ASN A 137 -16.28 -1.41 9.95
CA ASN A 137 -17.08 -0.76 10.98
C ASN A 137 -17.63 -1.78 12.01
N GLU A 138 -17.92 -3.02 11.59
CA GLU A 138 -18.28 -4.12 12.49
C GLU A 138 -17.05 -4.57 13.31
N LEU A 139 -15.90 -4.67 12.69
CA LEU A 139 -14.66 -5.10 13.33
C LEU A 139 -14.11 -4.08 14.32
N ALA A 140 -14.22 -2.80 13.98
CA ALA A 140 -13.75 -1.68 14.78
C ALA A 140 -14.82 -0.57 14.85
N PRO A 141 -15.88 -0.74 15.65
CA PRO A 141 -16.96 0.24 15.77
C PRO A 141 -16.48 1.60 16.30
N GLU A 142 -15.31 1.66 16.91
CA GLU A 142 -14.65 2.88 17.34
C GLU A 142 -14.35 3.84 16.17
N ILE A 143 -14.29 3.34 14.93
CA ILE A 143 -14.09 4.19 13.74
C ILE A 143 -15.11 5.33 13.70
N ALA A 144 -16.40 5.03 13.95
CA ALA A 144 -17.49 6.01 13.85
C ALA A 144 -17.34 7.23 14.77
N THR A 145 -16.58 7.10 15.86
CA THR A 145 -16.35 8.15 16.85
C THR A 145 -14.91 8.65 16.90
N SER A 146 -14.02 8.04 16.13
CA SER A 146 -12.63 8.43 16.06
C SER A 146 -12.44 9.65 15.15
N LYS A 147 -11.43 10.45 15.47
CA LYS A 147 -10.93 11.44 14.52
C LYS A 147 -10.24 10.68 13.36
N PRO A 148 -10.48 11.06 12.10
CA PRO A 148 -9.76 10.47 10.97
C PRO A 148 -8.24 10.50 11.18
N GLY A 149 -7.58 9.36 11.02
CA GLY A 149 -6.14 9.21 11.25
C GLY A 149 -5.71 8.92 12.70
N ASP A 150 -6.63 8.88 13.67
CA ASP A 150 -6.32 8.56 15.08
C ASP A 150 -7.28 7.49 15.65
N LEU A 151 -7.47 6.41 14.91
CA LEU A 151 -8.26 5.26 15.38
C LEU A 151 -7.58 4.60 16.58
N ARG A 152 -8.39 4.20 17.56
CA ARG A 152 -7.98 3.42 18.73
C ARG A 152 -8.96 2.27 18.97
N SER A 153 -8.77 1.20 18.25
CA SER A 153 -9.62 0.01 18.36
C SER A 153 -9.04 -1.01 19.32
N LYS A 154 -9.94 -1.64 20.09
CA LYS A 154 -9.56 -2.74 21.00
C LYS A 154 -9.18 -3.99 20.23
N ARG A 155 -9.87 -4.30 19.12
CA ARG A 155 -9.64 -5.49 18.30
C ARG A 155 -8.45 -5.31 17.35
N LEU A 156 -8.15 -4.07 16.95
CA LEU A 156 -7.07 -3.73 16.01
C LEU A 156 -6.12 -2.71 16.65
N PRO A 157 -5.33 -3.12 17.67
CA PRO A 157 -4.58 -2.20 18.51
C PRO A 157 -3.48 -1.42 17.79
N ASP A 158 -3.00 -1.91 16.65
CA ASP A 158 -1.98 -1.22 15.85
C ASP A 158 -2.57 -0.27 14.79
N LEU A 159 -3.81 -0.51 14.36
CA LEU A 159 -4.44 0.27 13.29
C LEU A 159 -4.79 1.67 13.77
N ARG A 160 -4.32 2.68 13.02
CA ARG A 160 -4.55 4.10 13.32
C ARG A 160 -5.29 4.84 12.22
N ILE A 161 -5.08 4.44 10.99
CA ILE A 161 -5.57 5.12 9.80
C ILE A 161 -6.45 4.15 9.02
N VAL A 162 -7.66 4.58 8.70
CA VAL A 162 -8.53 3.90 7.75
C VAL A 162 -8.90 4.86 6.63
N ALA A 163 -8.71 4.43 5.38
CA ALA A 163 -9.00 5.24 4.20
C ALA A 163 -9.82 4.45 3.18
N GLN A 164 -10.77 5.12 2.56
CA GLN A 164 -11.69 4.54 1.60
C GLN A 164 -11.33 5.00 0.18
N ILE A 165 -11.24 4.03 -0.73
CA ILE A 165 -11.14 4.25 -2.18
C ILE A 165 -12.55 4.37 -2.73
N GLY A 166 -12.85 5.49 -3.39
CA GLY A 166 -14.17 5.77 -3.97
C GLY A 166 -15.27 6.00 -2.95
N GLY A 167 -16.47 6.31 -3.44
CA GLY A 167 -17.63 6.60 -2.60
C GLY A 167 -17.49 7.85 -1.72
N GLN A 168 -18.36 7.94 -0.73
CA GLN A 168 -18.34 9.01 0.28
C GLN A 168 -17.93 8.39 1.63
N PRO A 169 -16.75 8.72 2.17
CA PRO A 169 -16.32 8.19 3.46
C PRO A 169 -17.27 8.60 4.58
N GLY A 170 -17.60 7.63 5.43
CA GLY A 170 -18.33 7.88 6.67
C GLY A 170 -17.45 8.50 7.76
N PRO A 171 -18.04 8.77 8.94
CA PRO A 171 -17.29 9.30 10.09
C PRO A 171 -16.07 8.43 10.43
N GLY A 172 -14.95 9.07 10.78
CA GLY A 172 -13.69 8.41 11.14
C GLY A 172 -12.85 7.91 9.97
N TRP A 173 -13.39 7.86 8.76
CA TRP A 173 -12.67 7.49 7.53
C TRP A 173 -12.06 8.70 6.84
N LEU A 174 -10.90 8.50 6.23
CA LEU A 174 -10.35 9.41 5.22
C LEU A 174 -10.81 8.99 3.82
N ALA A 175 -11.06 9.96 2.94
CA ALA A 175 -11.07 9.66 1.51
C ALA A 175 -9.63 9.35 1.05
N PHE A 176 -9.47 8.49 0.05
CA PHE A 176 -8.14 8.16 -0.47
C PHE A 176 -7.33 9.41 -0.86
N ASP A 177 -7.97 10.37 -1.52
CA ASP A 177 -7.30 11.60 -1.96
C ASP A 177 -6.80 12.44 -0.78
N GLN A 178 -7.48 12.41 0.37
CA GLN A 178 -7.08 13.11 1.58
C GLN A 178 -5.76 12.58 2.19
N LEU A 179 -5.35 11.37 1.84
CA LEU A 179 -4.05 10.84 2.27
C LEU A 179 -2.88 11.73 1.84
N SER A 180 -3.02 12.46 0.74
CA SER A 180 -1.98 13.34 0.18
C SER A 180 -2.14 14.82 0.57
N GLU A 181 -3.26 15.23 1.18
CA GLU A 181 -3.59 16.65 1.38
C GLU A 181 -2.71 17.34 2.43
N ASN A 182 -2.29 16.60 3.45
CA ASN A 182 -1.47 17.14 4.54
C ASN A 182 0.04 17.15 4.25
N ALA A 183 0.44 16.71 3.05
CA ALA A 183 1.83 16.76 2.63
C ALA A 183 2.29 18.22 2.47
N THR A 184 3.48 18.51 2.98
CA THR A 184 4.14 19.82 2.86
C THR A 184 5.53 19.64 2.27
N GLY A 185 6.19 20.73 1.92
CA GLY A 185 7.58 20.71 1.44
C GLY A 185 8.54 19.99 2.40
N LYS A 186 8.28 20.03 3.72
CA LYS A 186 9.05 19.27 4.70
C LYS A 186 8.98 17.75 4.43
N HIS A 187 7.78 17.22 4.20
CA HIS A 187 7.60 15.78 3.96
C HIS A 187 8.18 15.35 2.59
N THR A 188 8.22 16.26 1.62
CA THR A 188 8.91 16.02 0.35
C THR A 188 10.42 15.90 0.55
N LEU A 189 11.02 16.76 1.37
CA LEU A 189 12.45 16.66 1.73
C LEU A 189 12.73 15.38 2.52
N GLU A 190 11.90 15.07 3.51
CA GLU A 190 12.00 13.84 4.31
C GLU A 190 11.93 12.58 3.44
N LEU A 191 11.05 12.57 2.43
CA LEU A 191 10.96 11.48 1.45
C LEU A 191 12.28 11.29 0.70
N GLU A 192 12.92 12.38 0.24
CA GLU A 192 14.20 12.31 -0.46
C GLU A 192 15.31 11.78 0.45
N ASP A 193 15.35 12.23 1.71
CA ASP A 193 16.33 11.76 2.70
C ASP A 193 16.14 10.26 3.00
N ILE A 194 14.91 9.80 3.22
CA ILE A 194 14.60 8.39 3.44
C ILE A 194 15.03 7.55 2.25
N ALA A 195 14.71 7.98 1.03
CA ALA A 195 15.01 7.23 -0.18
C ALA A 195 16.51 6.92 -0.37
N GLN A 196 17.37 7.78 0.17
CA GLN A 196 18.84 7.57 0.14
C GLN A 196 19.31 6.51 1.13
N THR A 197 18.49 6.14 2.12
CA THR A 197 18.84 5.17 3.17
C THR A 197 18.31 3.77 2.90
N LEU A 198 17.41 3.60 1.90
CA LEU A 198 16.78 2.32 1.61
C LEU A 198 17.72 1.37 0.89
N ASP A 199 17.66 0.09 1.27
CA ASP A 199 18.37 -0.99 0.59
C ASP A 199 17.43 -1.78 -0.32
N ARG A 200 17.95 -2.25 -1.47
CA ARG A 200 17.20 -3.09 -2.42
C ARG A 200 16.71 -4.42 -1.84
N ASN A 201 17.29 -4.85 -0.75
CA ASN A 201 16.92 -6.08 -0.03
C ASN A 201 15.89 -5.83 1.07
N ASP A 202 15.50 -4.56 1.31
CA ASP A 202 14.46 -4.26 2.29
C ASP A 202 13.11 -4.84 1.85
N PRO A 203 12.30 -5.35 2.79
CA PRO A 203 10.97 -5.86 2.47
C PRO A 203 10.06 -4.73 2.01
N ILE A 204 9.40 -4.90 0.87
CA ILE A 204 8.49 -3.91 0.28
C ILE A 204 7.02 -4.33 0.35
N ASN A 205 6.75 -5.62 0.48
CA ASN A 205 5.38 -6.10 0.66
C ASN A 205 5.30 -7.40 1.46
N ILE A 206 4.10 -7.66 1.99
CA ILE A 206 3.72 -8.92 2.62
C ILE A 206 2.51 -9.46 1.88
N GLN A 207 2.60 -10.72 1.45
CA GLN A 207 1.50 -11.44 0.83
C GLN A 207 1.15 -12.68 1.63
N PHE A 208 -0.10 -12.77 2.02
CA PHE A 208 -0.61 -13.97 2.67
C PHE A 208 -0.99 -15.02 1.61
N THR A 209 -0.57 -16.24 1.84
CA THR A 209 -0.98 -17.39 1.04
C THR A 209 -2.15 -18.11 1.70
N SER A 210 -2.93 -18.86 0.90
CA SER A 210 -3.98 -19.73 1.43
C SER A 210 -3.35 -20.81 2.33
N GLY A 211 -3.72 -20.80 3.62
CA GLY A 211 -3.30 -21.84 4.54
C GLY A 211 -4.01 -23.17 4.23
N THR A 212 -3.28 -24.25 4.19
CA THR A 212 -3.87 -25.62 4.11
C THR A 212 -4.61 -26.01 5.40
N THR A 213 -4.47 -25.24 6.47
CA THR A 213 -4.95 -25.53 7.82
C THR A 213 -5.89 -24.45 8.40
N GLY A 214 -6.50 -23.62 7.56
CA GLY A 214 -7.55 -22.67 7.94
C GLY A 214 -7.15 -21.20 7.90
N LEU A 215 -6.15 -20.74 8.69
CA LEU A 215 -5.77 -19.34 8.69
C LEU A 215 -4.75 -18.99 7.58
N PRO A 216 -4.78 -17.77 7.04
CA PRO A 216 -3.77 -17.29 6.11
C PRO A 216 -2.34 -17.39 6.68
N LYS A 217 -1.39 -17.71 5.81
CA LYS A 217 0.04 -17.85 6.18
C LYS A 217 0.88 -16.82 5.47
#